data_2c729bbb916c57ce4aaec1f2f85bae65
#
_entry.id   2c729bbb916c57ce4aaec1f2f85bae65
#
_cell.length_a   1.000
_cell.length_b   1.000
_cell.length_c   1.000
_cell.angle_alpha   90.00
_cell.angle_beta   90.00
_cell.angle_gamma   90.00
#
_symmetry.space_group_name_H-M   'P 1'
#
loop_
_entity.id
_entity.type
_entity.pdbx_description
1 polymer ?
#
loop_
_entity_poly.entity_id
_entity_poly.type
_entity_poly.pdbx_seq_one_letter_code
_entity_poly.pdbx_strand_id
1 'polypeptide(L)'
;MKRAGTFFILLSAIALLAACAASRKAVATKPTHDSINKLIEKTDTTSHCTLIIFYDSTIGKQPLLNYVHIKQCTVIYDYANFNAIAIQLAPKLDKKKTINDLQSVKGVLQVMEDQLLHLDGHHPN
;
A
#
# COMPACT_ATOMS: atom_id res chain seq x y z
N MET A 1 -53.62 -19.53 0.75
CA MET A 1 -53.68 -19.66 -0.72
C MET A 1 -52.22 -19.59 -1.20
N LYS A 2 -51.52 -20.72 -1.35
CA LYS A 2 -51.33 -21.56 -2.55
C LYS A 2 -50.89 -20.76 -3.77
N ARG A 3 -49.60 -20.96 -4.12
CA ARG A 3 -49.05 -21.37 -5.44
C ARG A 3 -47.54 -21.11 -5.40
N ALA A 4 -46.61 -22.05 -5.34
CA ALA A 4 -46.35 -23.19 -6.23
C ALA A 4 -46.05 -22.79 -7.68
N GLY A 5 -44.89 -23.07 -8.10
CA GLY A 5 -44.45 -23.08 -9.49
C GLY A 5 -43.01 -22.59 -9.60
N THR A 6 -42.08 -23.22 -10.09
CA THR A 6 -41.86 -24.45 -10.84
C THR A 6 -40.40 -24.43 -11.25
N PHE A 7 -39.70 -25.44 -10.88
CA PHE A 7 -38.62 -26.12 -11.58
C PHE A 7 -38.35 -25.63 -13.00
N PHE A 8 -37.11 -25.22 -13.25
CA PHE A 8 -36.48 -25.47 -14.53
C PHE A 8 -35.03 -25.92 -14.30
N ILE A 9 -34.93 -27.22 -14.24
CA ILE A 9 -33.68 -27.94 -14.51
C ILE A 9 -33.49 -27.87 -16.01
N LEU A 10 -32.39 -27.35 -16.46
CA LEU A 10 -31.88 -27.59 -17.80
C LEU A 10 -30.41 -27.89 -17.74
N LEU A 11 -30.24 -29.15 -17.76
CA LEU A 11 -29.06 -29.94 -18.08
C LEU A 11 -28.58 -29.64 -19.50
N SER A 12 -27.37 -29.27 -19.70
CA SER A 12 -26.64 -29.40 -20.97
C SER A 12 -25.15 -29.28 -20.66
N ALA A 13 -24.48 -30.39 -20.46
CA ALA A 13 -23.83 -31.22 -21.46
C ALA A 13 -22.58 -30.54 -22.07
N ILE A 14 -21.41 -30.92 -21.54
CA ILE A 14 -20.22 -31.48 -22.18
C ILE A 14 -19.67 -30.72 -23.40
N ALA A 15 -18.50 -30.15 -23.23
CA ALA A 15 -17.49 -30.14 -24.29
C ALA A 15 -16.10 -30.25 -23.66
N LEU A 16 -15.58 -31.47 -23.67
CA LEU A 16 -14.17 -31.80 -23.60
C LEU A 16 -13.48 -31.30 -24.86
N LEU A 17 -12.44 -30.50 -24.72
CA LEU A 17 -11.38 -30.36 -25.72
C LEU A 17 -10.09 -30.12 -24.94
N ALA A 18 -9.37 -31.16 -24.71
CA ALA A 18 -8.09 -31.59 -25.26
C ALA A 18 -7.02 -30.52 -25.37
N ALA A 19 -6.03 -30.69 -24.48
CA ALA A 19 -4.58 -30.66 -24.67
C ALA A 19 -4.01 -29.69 -25.75
N CYS A 20 -3.25 -28.72 -25.25
CA CYS A 20 -2.01 -28.36 -25.93
C CYS A 20 -0.91 -28.20 -24.89
N ALA A 21 -0.16 -29.25 -24.69
CA ALA A 21 1.14 -29.24 -24.05
C ALA A 21 2.11 -28.47 -24.97
N ALA A 22 2.30 -27.19 -24.69
CA ALA A 22 3.41 -26.44 -25.24
C ALA A 22 4.54 -26.48 -24.23
N SER A 23 5.42 -27.43 -24.40
CA SER A 23 6.74 -27.51 -23.78
C SER A 23 7.51 -26.23 -24.09
N ARG A 24 7.49 -25.26 -23.18
CA ARG A 24 8.39 -24.11 -23.24
C ARG A 24 9.69 -24.51 -22.56
N LYS A 25 10.69 -24.80 -23.38
CA LYS A 25 12.09 -24.83 -22.97
C LYS A 25 12.37 -23.56 -22.18
N ALA A 26 12.69 -23.73 -20.91
CA ALA A 26 13.27 -22.70 -20.09
C ALA A 26 14.66 -22.37 -20.64
N VAL A 27 14.77 -21.33 -21.44
CA VAL A 27 16.04 -20.69 -21.71
C VAL A 27 16.38 -19.90 -20.47
N ALA A 28 17.26 -20.44 -19.64
CA ALA A 28 17.89 -19.72 -18.55
C ALA A 28 18.84 -18.69 -19.15
N THR A 29 18.30 -17.53 -19.50
CA THR A 29 19.12 -16.37 -19.83
C THR A 29 19.54 -15.75 -18.50
N LYS A 30 20.81 -15.91 -18.18
CA LYS A 30 21.46 -15.25 -17.05
C LYS A 30 21.22 -13.75 -17.20
N PRO A 31 20.59 -13.05 -16.23
CA PRO A 31 20.33 -11.63 -16.38
C PRO A 31 21.67 -10.88 -16.40
N THR A 32 21.90 -10.18 -17.49
CA THR A 32 23.06 -9.29 -17.65
C THR A 32 22.85 -8.09 -16.73
N HIS A 33 23.92 -7.58 -16.13
CA HIS A 33 23.92 -6.47 -15.18
C HIS A 33 23.16 -5.21 -15.68
N ASP A 34 23.14 -4.99 -17.00
CA ASP A 34 22.42 -3.89 -17.64
C ASP A 34 20.90 -4.00 -17.58
N SER A 35 20.37 -5.24 -17.51
CA SER A 35 18.91 -5.47 -17.42
C SER A 35 18.39 -5.15 -16.01
N ILE A 36 19.23 -5.29 -15.00
CA ILE A 36 18.88 -5.01 -13.60
C ILE A 36 18.82 -3.50 -13.38
N ASN A 37 19.77 -2.73 -13.93
CA ASN A 37 19.76 -1.28 -13.83
C ASN A 37 18.57 -0.64 -14.51
N LYS A 38 18.12 -1.18 -15.66
CA LYS A 38 16.93 -0.69 -16.37
C LYS A 38 15.62 -1.00 -15.63
N LEU A 39 15.60 -2.06 -14.82
CA LEU A 39 14.45 -2.40 -13.97
C LEU A 39 14.39 -1.53 -12.71
N ILE A 40 15.56 -1.09 -12.22
CA ILE A 40 15.64 -0.22 -11.05
C ILE A 40 15.28 1.23 -11.42
N GLU A 41 15.62 1.70 -12.62
CA GLU A 41 15.21 3.03 -13.11
C GLU A 41 13.71 3.18 -13.38
N LYS A 42 12.97 2.08 -13.50
CA LYS A 42 11.52 2.10 -13.69
C LYS A 42 10.75 1.85 -12.38
N THR A 43 11.44 1.81 -11.25
CA THR A 43 10.77 1.87 -9.95
C THR A 43 10.37 3.32 -9.75
N ASP A 44 9.11 3.60 -10.06
CA ASP A 44 8.40 4.84 -9.80
C ASP A 44 9.04 5.64 -8.66
N THR A 45 9.58 6.80 -9.03
CA THR A 45 9.84 7.90 -8.09
C THR A 45 8.50 8.54 -7.70
N THR A 46 7.50 7.74 -7.42
CA THR A 46 6.41 8.17 -6.58
C THR A 46 7.02 8.24 -5.19
N SER A 47 7.53 9.41 -4.83
CA SER A 47 8.03 9.66 -3.49
C SER A 47 6.89 9.37 -2.52
N HIS A 48 6.84 8.13 -2.03
CA HIS A 48 5.88 7.71 -1.03
C HIS A 48 6.19 8.52 0.23
N CYS A 49 5.46 9.60 0.42
CA CYS A 49 5.61 10.40 1.61
C CYS A 49 5.01 9.63 2.78
N THR A 50 5.87 9.16 3.67
CA THR A 50 5.50 8.51 4.92
C THR A 50 5.56 9.53 6.05
N LEU A 51 4.52 9.57 6.88
CA LEU A 51 4.46 10.39 8.08
C LEU A 51 4.35 9.49 9.30
N ILE A 52 5.09 9.83 10.35
CA ILE A 52 4.99 9.22 11.68
C ILE A 52 4.23 10.19 12.58
N ILE A 53 3.14 9.73 13.18
CA ILE A 53 2.23 10.57 13.96
C ILE A 53 2.14 10.02 15.37
N PHE A 54 2.53 10.84 16.35
CA PHE A 54 2.40 10.54 17.76
C PHE A 54 1.05 11.05 18.28
N TYR A 55 0.38 10.26 19.10
CA TYR A 55 -0.93 10.58 19.65
C TYR A 55 -0.96 10.42 21.17
N ASP A 56 -1.85 11.16 21.81
CA ASP A 56 -2.11 11.06 23.25
C ASP A 56 -2.82 9.74 23.57
N SER A 57 -2.21 8.93 24.44
CA SER A 57 -2.76 7.64 24.87
C SER A 57 -4.10 7.75 25.59
N THR A 58 -4.38 8.89 26.24
CA THR A 58 -5.64 9.12 26.97
C THR A 58 -6.81 9.37 26.02
N ILE A 59 -6.54 9.98 24.86
CA ILE A 59 -7.52 10.22 23.80
C ILE A 59 -7.61 9.00 22.89
N GLY A 60 -6.49 8.30 22.72
CA GLY A 60 -6.35 7.14 21.84
C GLY A 60 -6.24 7.53 20.38
N LYS A 61 -6.01 6.53 19.55
CA LYS A 61 -5.76 6.70 18.11
C LYS A 61 -7.01 6.82 17.24
N GLN A 62 -8.21 6.67 17.79
CA GLN A 62 -9.43 6.60 16.98
C GLN A 62 -9.70 7.86 16.14
N PRO A 63 -9.56 9.09 16.68
CA PRO A 63 -9.74 10.30 15.86
C PRO A 63 -8.76 10.38 14.69
N LEU A 64 -7.51 9.94 14.91
CA LEU A 64 -6.48 9.88 13.90
C LEU A 64 -6.79 8.85 12.81
N LEU A 65 -7.23 7.65 13.19
CA LEU A 65 -7.64 6.60 12.24
C LEU A 65 -8.81 7.04 11.38
N ASN A 66 -9.77 7.76 11.94
CA ASN A 66 -10.90 8.32 11.20
C ASN A 66 -10.41 9.32 10.13
N TYR A 67 -9.47 10.20 10.49
CA TYR A 67 -8.85 11.13 9.53
C TYR A 67 -8.14 10.37 8.41
N VAL A 68 -7.30 9.39 8.74
CA VAL A 68 -6.55 8.55 7.80
C VAL A 68 -7.50 7.88 6.79
N HIS A 69 -8.61 7.33 7.29
CA HIS A 69 -9.63 6.69 6.46
C HIS A 69 -10.31 7.69 5.51
N ILE A 70 -10.75 8.86 6.01
CA ILE A 70 -11.41 9.89 5.21
C ILE A 70 -10.48 10.41 4.11
N LYS A 71 -9.20 10.57 4.41
CA LYS A 71 -8.19 11.06 3.44
C LYS A 71 -7.61 9.96 2.54
N GLN A 72 -8.08 8.72 2.71
CA GLN A 72 -7.58 7.56 1.93
C GLN A 72 -6.07 7.36 2.05
N CYS A 73 -5.50 7.70 3.20
CA CYS A 73 -4.13 7.35 3.55
C CYS A 73 -4.07 5.90 4.00
N THR A 74 -2.89 5.28 3.89
CA THR A 74 -2.68 3.89 4.29
C THR A 74 -1.88 3.85 5.59
N VAL A 75 -2.36 3.13 6.59
CA VAL A 75 -1.56 2.84 7.79
C VAL A 75 -0.52 1.78 7.40
N ILE A 76 0.77 2.12 7.53
CA ILE A 76 1.89 1.22 7.23
C ILE A 76 2.27 0.43 8.48
N TYR A 77 2.33 1.12 9.62
CA TYR A 77 2.74 0.52 10.88
C TYR A 77 2.06 1.16 12.09
N ASP A 78 1.78 0.36 13.11
CA ASP A 78 1.22 0.78 14.40
C ASP A 78 2.25 0.52 15.50
N TYR A 79 2.86 1.60 16.01
CA TYR A 79 3.83 1.57 17.10
C TYR A 79 3.11 1.68 18.45
N ALA A 80 2.37 0.64 18.86
CA ALA A 80 1.54 0.67 20.05
C ALA A 80 2.30 1.08 21.32
N ASN A 81 3.58 0.66 21.45
CA ASN A 81 4.42 0.98 22.61
C ASN A 81 4.83 2.45 22.69
N PHE A 82 4.77 3.17 21.58
CA PHE A 82 5.15 4.59 21.50
C PHE A 82 3.96 5.51 21.28
N ASN A 83 2.74 4.99 21.24
CA ASN A 83 1.54 5.73 20.88
C ASN A 83 1.73 6.50 19.56
N ALA A 84 2.22 5.80 18.55
CA ALA A 84 2.46 6.38 17.23
C ALA A 84 1.96 5.46 16.12
N ILE A 85 1.61 6.03 14.98
CA ILE A 85 1.34 5.29 13.74
C ILE A 85 2.14 5.88 12.59
N ALA A 86 2.60 5.03 11.68
CA ALA A 86 3.16 5.44 10.41
C ALA A 86 2.10 5.32 9.33
N ILE A 87 1.91 6.38 8.56
CA ILE A 87 0.98 6.43 7.44
C ILE A 87 1.68 6.80 6.14
N GLN A 88 1.22 6.22 5.06
CA GLN A 88 1.58 6.63 3.71
C GLN A 88 0.50 7.56 3.17
N LEU A 89 0.90 8.71 2.67
CA LEU A 89 -0.03 9.67 2.06
C LEU A 89 -0.55 9.15 0.73
N ALA A 90 -1.83 9.44 0.46
CA ALA A 90 -2.37 9.21 -0.87
C ALA A 90 -1.69 10.16 -1.89
N PRO A 91 -1.41 9.70 -3.13
CA PRO A 91 -0.63 10.46 -4.11
C PRO A 91 -1.18 11.84 -4.47
N LYS A 92 -2.47 12.07 -4.23
CA LYS A 92 -3.16 13.33 -4.55
C LYS A 92 -3.14 14.36 -3.42
N LEU A 93 -2.60 13.99 -2.26
CA LEU A 93 -2.59 14.86 -1.09
C LEU A 93 -1.35 15.76 -1.09
N ASP A 94 -1.57 17.04 -0.82
CA ASP A 94 -0.47 17.97 -0.53
C ASP A 94 0.10 17.66 0.86
N LYS A 95 1.41 17.42 0.91
CA LYS A 95 2.11 17.03 2.13
C LYS A 95 1.99 18.08 3.23
N LYS A 96 2.30 19.36 2.91
CA LYS A 96 2.30 20.43 3.91
C LYS A 96 0.91 20.67 4.49
N LYS A 97 -0.10 20.69 3.61
CA LYS A 97 -1.49 20.82 4.05
C LYS A 97 -1.91 19.66 4.92
N THR A 98 -1.55 18.43 4.54
CA THR A 98 -1.91 17.23 5.30
C THR A 98 -1.26 17.22 6.67
N ILE A 99 0.01 17.66 6.80
CA ILE A 99 0.68 17.80 8.11
C ILE A 99 -0.07 18.80 8.99
N ASN A 100 -0.43 19.95 8.49
CA ASN A 100 -1.20 20.96 9.24
C ASN A 100 -2.59 20.43 9.66
N ASP A 101 -3.28 19.76 8.75
CA ASP A 101 -4.58 19.16 9.04
C ASP A 101 -4.45 18.09 10.14
N LEU A 102 -3.41 17.24 10.08
CA LEU A 102 -3.14 16.19 11.07
C LEU A 102 -2.84 16.79 12.45
N GLN A 103 -2.07 17.87 12.52
CA GLN A 103 -1.79 18.57 13.78
C GLN A 103 -3.05 19.13 14.44
N SER A 104 -4.10 19.38 13.66
CA SER A 104 -5.39 19.85 14.13
C SER A 104 -6.32 18.71 14.61
N VAL A 105 -5.95 17.44 14.37
CA VAL A 105 -6.75 16.28 14.81
C VAL A 105 -6.63 16.13 16.32
N LYS A 106 -7.78 15.96 16.98
CA LYS A 106 -7.83 15.77 18.43
C LYS A 106 -6.94 14.59 18.86
N GLY A 107 -6.03 14.86 19.79
CA GLY A 107 -5.14 13.85 20.35
C GLY A 107 -3.84 13.65 19.56
N VAL A 108 -3.62 14.33 18.44
CA VAL A 108 -2.32 14.32 17.77
C VAL A 108 -1.37 15.24 18.54
N LEU A 109 -0.21 14.71 18.91
CA LEU A 109 0.84 15.41 19.64
C LEU A 109 1.92 15.94 18.69
N GLN A 110 2.31 15.13 17.74
CA GLN A 110 3.39 15.45 16.80
C GLN A 110 3.23 14.71 15.49
N VAL A 111 3.61 15.36 14.40
CA VAL A 111 3.71 14.76 13.07
C VAL A 111 5.14 14.92 12.57
N MET A 112 5.78 13.82 12.18
CA MET A 112 7.14 13.79 11.65
C MET A 112 7.14 13.18 10.25
N GLU A 113 8.04 13.67 9.38
CA GLU A 113 8.30 13.02 8.11
C GLU A 113 9.30 11.88 8.33
N ASP A 114 9.00 10.70 7.75
CA ASP A 114 9.96 9.62 7.68
C ASP A 114 10.98 9.95 6.58
N GLN A 115 12.12 10.47 6.99
CA GLN A 115 13.22 10.74 6.08
C GLN A 115 14.05 9.46 5.94
N LEU A 116 13.91 8.79 4.80
CA LEU A 116 14.88 7.79 4.39
C LEU A 116 16.22 8.51 4.22
N LEU A 117 17.13 8.32 5.17
CA LEU A 117 18.50 8.76 5.02
C LEU A 117 19.12 7.97 3.87
N HIS A 118 19.25 8.58 2.71
CA HIS A 118 20.15 8.10 1.68
C HIS A 118 21.56 8.27 2.23
N LEU A 119 22.11 7.17 2.69
CA LEU A 119 23.54 7.09 2.95
C LEU A 119 24.22 7.03 1.58
N ASP A 120 24.45 8.20 1.00
CA ASP A 120 25.38 8.32 -0.11
C ASP A 120 26.73 7.85 0.40
N GLY A 121 27.09 6.61 0.01
CA GLY A 121 28.40 6.07 0.29
C GLY A 121 29.47 6.91 -0.37
N HIS A 122 29.87 7.97 0.32
CA HIS A 122 31.08 8.70 -0.04
C HIS A 122 32.26 7.79 0.26
N HIS A 123 32.75 7.08 -0.76
CA HIS A 123 34.06 6.44 -0.71
C HIS A 123 35.12 7.55 -0.76
N PRO A 124 35.89 7.79 0.30
CA PRO A 124 37.09 8.60 0.19
C PRO A 124 38.14 7.80 -0.59
N ASN A 125 38.60 8.35 -1.69
CA ASN A 125 39.81 7.91 -2.37
C ASN A 125 41.03 8.08 -1.45
#